data_3cfd7e38dadd16369e1b5d9b560e20c6
#
_entry.id   3cfd7e38dadd16369e1b5d9b560e20c6
#
_cell.length_a   1.000
_cell.length_b   1.000
_cell.length_c   1.000
_cell.angle_alpha   90.00
_cell.angle_beta   90.00
_cell.angle_gamma   90.00
#
_symmetry.space_group_name_H-M   'P 1'
#
loop_
_entity.id
_entity.type
_entity.pdbx_description
1 polymer ?
#
loop_
_entity_poly.entity_id
_entity_poly.type
_entity_poly.pdbx_seq_one_letter_code
_entity_poly.pdbx_strand_id
1 'polypeptide(L)'
;MIRTLDIVCSECGEAFVPGEKLYYRDNYMATSIRDTKFICPACFAKWEAKWQIKDASFNEKDYVLTVDIELEDGSFYEHMDCTPLDETETVVVGEDIPVAAQRRLYEIYAAWERERKAHYLKDCIFTDEFMRTSFTCETYGGEKFDNVAFRVTMRGELQTEIPVPDYIKKQILEAYKLYEAQNMDETIED
;
A
#
# COMPACT_ATOMS: atom_id res chain seq x y z
N MET A 1 2.38 42.09 -30.12
CA MET A 1 1.01 42.05 -29.54
C MET A 1 0.95 40.72 -28.76
N ILE A 2 1.15 40.81 -27.42
CA ILE A 2 1.04 39.62 -26.53
C ILE A 2 -0.46 39.40 -26.35
N ARG A 3 -0.99 38.28 -26.88
CA ARG A 3 -2.38 37.89 -26.55
C ARG A 3 -2.36 37.40 -25.10
N THR A 4 -2.95 38.20 -24.21
CA THR A 4 -3.33 37.70 -22.88
C THR A 4 -4.34 36.58 -23.09
N LEU A 5 -3.96 35.34 -22.75
CA LEU A 5 -4.92 34.25 -22.64
C LEU A 5 -5.81 34.61 -21.43
N ASP A 6 -7.09 34.89 -21.70
CA ASP A 6 -8.09 35.00 -20.63
C ASP A 6 -8.29 33.60 -20.03
N ILE A 7 -7.52 33.32 -18.98
CA ILE A 7 -7.64 32.07 -18.23
C ILE A 7 -8.85 32.23 -17.31
N VAL A 8 -9.80 31.30 -17.42
CA VAL A 8 -11.00 31.27 -16.57
C VAL A 8 -11.00 30.03 -15.70
N CYS A 9 -11.62 30.11 -14.54
CA CYS A 9 -11.83 28.97 -13.66
C CYS A 9 -12.68 27.91 -14.37
N SER A 10 -12.18 26.69 -14.45
CA SER A 10 -12.88 25.57 -15.12
C SER A 10 -14.16 25.14 -14.41
N GLU A 11 -14.34 25.52 -13.13
CA GLU A 11 -15.50 25.13 -12.32
C GLU A 11 -16.62 26.20 -12.36
N CYS A 12 -16.27 27.48 -12.14
CA CYS A 12 -17.28 28.56 -12.07
C CYS A 12 -17.29 29.48 -13.28
N GLY A 13 -16.30 29.41 -14.17
CA GLY A 13 -16.18 30.27 -15.35
C GLY A 13 -15.71 31.69 -15.08
N GLU A 14 -15.39 32.05 -13.83
CA GLU A 14 -14.89 33.38 -13.49
C GLU A 14 -13.49 33.59 -14.04
N ALA A 15 -13.20 34.78 -14.55
CA ALA A 15 -11.87 35.16 -14.99
C ALA A 15 -10.93 35.34 -13.79
N PHE A 16 -9.69 34.89 -13.92
CA PHE A 16 -8.69 35.09 -12.88
C PHE A 16 -8.23 36.54 -12.83
N VAL A 17 -8.07 37.05 -11.61
CA VAL A 17 -7.50 38.35 -11.36
C VAL A 17 -5.97 38.29 -11.46
N PRO A 18 -5.30 39.25 -12.14
CA PRO A 18 -3.84 39.27 -12.17
C PRO A 18 -3.22 39.28 -10.76
N GLY A 19 -2.30 38.31 -10.50
CA GLY A 19 -1.66 38.13 -9.20
C GLY A 19 -2.38 37.18 -8.25
N GLU A 20 -3.55 36.69 -8.63
CA GLU A 20 -4.26 35.64 -7.87
C GLU A 20 -3.53 34.27 -7.98
N LYS A 21 -3.53 33.53 -6.89
CA LYS A 21 -2.96 32.19 -6.87
C LYS A 21 -3.84 31.25 -7.69
N LEU A 22 -3.23 30.58 -8.65
CA LEU A 22 -3.89 29.57 -9.47
C LEU A 22 -3.67 28.20 -8.84
N TYR A 23 -4.75 27.43 -8.75
CA TYR A 23 -4.70 26.01 -8.43
C TYR A 23 -4.97 25.21 -9.70
N TYR A 24 -4.38 24.07 -9.84
CA TYR A 24 -4.66 23.17 -10.95
C TYR A 24 -5.09 21.81 -10.39
N ARG A 25 -5.99 21.18 -11.10
CA ARG A 25 -6.31 19.76 -10.87
C ARG A 25 -5.41 18.96 -11.79
N ASP A 26 -4.62 18.08 -11.18
CA ASP A 26 -3.81 17.14 -11.95
C ASP A 26 -4.76 16.23 -12.72
N ASN A 27 -4.82 16.46 -14.02
CA ASN A 27 -5.37 15.47 -14.91
C ASN A 27 -4.21 14.58 -15.35
N TYR A 28 -4.12 13.38 -14.82
CA TYR A 28 -3.10 12.37 -15.18
C TYR A 28 -2.98 12.13 -16.71
N MET A 29 -4.00 12.54 -17.46
CA MET A 29 -4.05 12.46 -18.91
C MET A 29 -3.70 13.79 -19.61
N ALA A 30 -3.36 14.86 -18.86
CA ALA A 30 -3.01 16.13 -19.47
C ALA A 30 -1.62 16.05 -20.11
N THR A 31 -1.56 15.92 -21.40
CA THR A 31 -0.33 15.89 -22.20
C THR A 31 0.19 17.28 -22.53
N SER A 32 -0.56 18.34 -22.22
CA SER A 32 -0.20 19.72 -22.48
C SER A 32 -0.83 20.71 -21.47
N ILE A 33 -0.22 21.90 -21.34
CA ILE A 33 -0.77 23.02 -20.54
C ILE A 33 -2.20 23.38 -20.96
N ARG A 34 -2.59 23.11 -22.20
CA ARG A 34 -3.94 23.38 -22.70
C ARG A 34 -5.00 22.48 -22.08
N ASP A 35 -4.60 21.31 -21.60
CA ASP A 35 -5.49 20.34 -20.98
C ASP A 35 -5.54 20.47 -19.47
N THR A 36 -4.71 21.37 -18.90
CA THR A 36 -4.68 21.63 -17.46
C THR A 36 -5.90 22.45 -17.06
N LYS A 37 -6.69 21.94 -16.12
CA LYS A 37 -7.84 22.64 -15.55
C LYS A 37 -7.37 23.55 -14.40
N PHE A 38 -7.50 24.85 -14.59
CA PHE A 38 -7.23 25.82 -13.54
C PHE A 38 -8.50 26.13 -12.76
N ILE A 39 -8.39 26.19 -11.44
CA ILE A 39 -9.50 26.51 -10.53
C ILE A 39 -9.14 27.68 -9.63
N CYS A 40 -10.13 28.55 -9.37
CA CYS A 40 -9.95 29.69 -8.47
C CYS A 40 -9.87 29.23 -7.01
N PRO A 41 -9.32 30.06 -6.09
CA PRO A 41 -9.19 29.71 -4.68
C PRO A 41 -10.50 29.27 -4.03
N ALA A 42 -11.61 29.91 -4.38
CA ALA A 42 -12.92 29.57 -3.82
C ALA A 42 -13.41 28.19 -4.27
N CYS A 43 -13.22 27.84 -5.55
CA CYS A 43 -13.57 26.51 -6.07
C CYS A 43 -12.62 25.44 -5.53
N PHE A 44 -11.34 25.77 -5.39
CA PHE A 44 -10.36 24.88 -4.78
C PHE A 44 -10.73 24.56 -3.32
N ALA A 45 -11.05 25.57 -2.52
CA ALA A 45 -11.46 25.36 -1.14
C ALA A 45 -12.73 24.50 -1.01
N LYS A 46 -13.70 24.67 -1.92
CA LYS A 46 -14.91 23.81 -1.96
C LYS A 46 -14.56 22.37 -2.31
N TRP A 47 -13.65 22.19 -3.25
CA TRP A 47 -13.19 20.86 -3.65
C TRP A 47 -12.42 20.16 -2.51
N GLU A 48 -11.50 20.87 -1.81
CA GLU A 48 -10.83 20.31 -0.63
C GLU A 48 -11.82 19.99 0.50
N ALA A 49 -12.80 20.88 0.74
CA ALA A 49 -13.82 20.65 1.76
C ALA A 49 -14.69 19.42 1.48
N LYS A 50 -14.95 19.11 0.22
CA LYS A 50 -15.68 17.90 -0.17
C LYS A 50 -14.91 16.62 0.20
N TRP A 51 -13.59 16.63 0.04
CA TRP A 51 -12.74 15.44 0.23
C TRP A 51 -12.16 15.36 1.65
N GLN A 52 -12.98 15.65 2.67
CA GLN A 52 -12.61 15.43 4.06
C GLN A 52 -12.85 13.94 4.39
N ILE A 53 -11.76 13.17 4.43
CA ILE A 53 -11.82 11.73 4.69
C ILE A 53 -12.02 11.48 6.17
N LYS A 54 -13.15 10.87 6.49
CA LYS A 54 -13.51 10.42 7.83
C LYS A 54 -12.85 9.08 8.14
N ASP A 55 -13.00 8.12 7.22
CA ASP A 55 -12.44 6.78 7.35
C ASP A 55 -12.15 6.17 5.98
N ALA A 56 -11.26 5.19 5.95
CA ALA A 56 -10.97 4.42 4.75
C ALA A 56 -10.56 2.99 5.12
N SER A 57 -10.98 2.02 4.32
CA SER A 57 -10.59 0.63 4.48
C SER A 57 -9.93 0.08 3.21
N PHE A 58 -8.74 -0.49 3.37
CA PHE A 58 -7.97 -1.06 2.27
C PHE A 58 -8.18 -2.56 2.16
N ASN A 59 -8.29 -3.05 0.92
CA ASN A 59 -8.38 -4.46 0.62
C ASN A 59 -7.46 -4.80 -0.56
N GLU A 60 -6.71 -5.89 -0.45
CA GLU A 60 -5.86 -6.40 -1.53
C GLU A 60 -6.35 -7.79 -1.94
N LYS A 61 -6.67 -7.93 -3.21
CA LYS A 61 -7.05 -9.19 -3.80
C LYS A 61 -6.40 -9.35 -5.17
N ASP A 62 -5.79 -10.51 -5.42
CA ASP A 62 -5.16 -10.84 -6.70
C ASP A 62 -4.16 -9.76 -7.19
N TYR A 63 -3.39 -9.18 -6.25
CA TYR A 63 -2.43 -8.08 -6.47
C TYR A 63 -3.06 -6.75 -6.86
N VAL A 64 -4.37 -6.61 -6.74
CA VAL A 64 -5.09 -5.34 -6.92
C VAL A 64 -5.43 -4.78 -5.54
N LEU A 65 -4.95 -3.57 -5.27
CA LEU A 65 -5.28 -2.84 -4.06
C LEU A 65 -6.47 -1.93 -4.33
N THR A 66 -7.48 -2.05 -3.49
CA THR A 66 -8.68 -1.20 -3.54
C THR A 66 -8.88 -0.51 -2.20
N VAL A 67 -9.60 0.59 -2.21
CA VAL A 67 -9.96 1.35 -1.02
C VAL A 67 -11.43 1.73 -1.04
N ASP A 68 -12.09 1.55 0.09
CA ASP A 68 -13.41 2.11 0.38
C ASP A 68 -13.20 3.38 1.21
N ILE A 69 -13.83 4.50 0.83
CA ILE A 69 -13.64 5.81 1.44
C ILE A 69 -14.97 6.34 1.97
N GLU A 70 -15.01 6.70 3.24
CA GLU A 70 -16.12 7.45 3.86
C GLU A 70 -15.68 8.90 4.09
N LEU A 71 -16.48 9.87 3.61
CA LEU A 71 -16.24 11.29 3.81
C LEU A 71 -17.03 11.82 5.02
N GLU A 72 -16.61 12.96 5.56
CA GLU A 72 -17.28 13.62 6.70
C GLU A 72 -18.74 14.01 6.40
N ASP A 73 -19.10 14.25 5.14
CA ASP A 73 -20.45 14.59 4.70
C ASP A 73 -21.36 13.35 4.57
N GLY A 74 -20.82 12.14 4.84
CA GLY A 74 -21.51 10.85 4.73
C GLY A 74 -21.51 10.25 3.33
N SER A 75 -20.84 10.86 2.37
CA SER A 75 -20.61 10.27 1.05
C SER A 75 -19.69 9.06 1.18
N PHE A 76 -19.98 8.01 0.38
CA PHE A 76 -19.22 6.77 0.42
C PHE A 76 -18.80 6.36 -1.00
N TYR A 77 -17.56 5.95 -1.15
CA TYR A 77 -16.97 5.47 -2.40
C TYR A 77 -16.45 4.05 -2.18
N GLU A 78 -16.95 3.10 -2.94
CA GLU A 78 -16.61 1.68 -2.79
C GLU A 78 -15.64 1.20 -3.87
N HIS A 79 -14.70 0.34 -3.48
CA HIS A 79 -13.85 -0.46 -4.36
C HIS A 79 -13.07 0.39 -5.39
N MET A 80 -12.59 1.55 -4.95
CA MET A 80 -11.75 2.38 -5.79
C MET A 80 -10.37 1.75 -5.93
N ASP A 81 -9.95 1.51 -7.18
CA ASP A 81 -8.55 1.12 -7.44
C ASP A 81 -7.61 2.19 -6.91
N CYS A 82 -6.56 1.79 -6.22
CA CYS A 82 -5.63 2.72 -5.63
C CYS A 82 -4.18 2.25 -5.74
N THR A 83 -3.27 3.23 -5.76
CA THR A 83 -1.83 3.00 -5.80
C THR A 83 -1.15 3.88 -4.76
N PRO A 84 -0.55 3.30 -3.71
CA PRO A 84 0.27 4.05 -2.78
C PRO A 84 1.59 4.44 -3.44
N LEU A 85 2.04 5.67 -3.16
CA LEU A 85 3.28 6.24 -3.63
C LEU A 85 4.11 6.66 -2.41
N ASP A 86 5.06 5.81 -2.00
CA ASP A 86 5.88 6.00 -0.81
C ASP A 86 6.77 7.25 -0.91
N GLU A 87 7.27 7.58 -2.11
CA GLU A 87 8.15 8.74 -2.33
C GLU A 87 7.45 10.07 -2.01
N THR A 88 6.15 10.15 -2.22
CA THR A 88 5.34 11.37 -2.01
C THR A 88 4.44 11.29 -0.80
N GLU A 89 4.38 10.12 -0.15
CA GLU A 89 3.46 9.80 0.94
C GLU A 89 2.01 10.10 0.57
N THR A 90 1.60 9.61 -0.61
CA THR A 90 0.25 9.80 -1.15
C THR A 90 -0.35 8.49 -1.63
N VAL A 91 -1.67 8.40 -1.67
CA VAL A 91 -2.41 7.32 -2.35
C VAL A 91 -3.17 7.93 -3.51
N VAL A 92 -2.85 7.48 -4.72
CA VAL A 92 -3.59 7.84 -5.93
C VAL A 92 -4.78 6.90 -6.08
N VAL A 93 -5.94 7.46 -6.35
CA VAL A 93 -7.18 6.71 -6.60
C VAL A 93 -7.71 7.05 -8.00
N GLY A 94 -8.66 6.26 -8.49
CA GLY A 94 -9.27 6.47 -9.80
C GLY A 94 -10.00 7.81 -9.99
N GLU A 95 -10.30 8.51 -8.89
CA GLU A 95 -10.90 9.84 -8.88
C GLU A 95 -9.85 10.93 -8.65
N ASP A 96 -10.12 12.12 -9.19
CA ASP A 96 -9.28 13.29 -8.96
C ASP A 96 -9.60 13.89 -7.59
N ILE A 97 -8.72 13.63 -6.62
CA ILE A 97 -8.85 14.09 -5.23
C ILE A 97 -7.71 15.02 -4.83
N PRO A 98 -7.93 15.96 -3.89
CA PRO A 98 -6.87 16.86 -3.42
C PRO A 98 -5.68 16.12 -2.83
N VAL A 99 -4.47 16.68 -2.98
CA VAL A 99 -3.25 16.12 -2.39
C VAL A 99 -3.38 15.93 -0.87
N ALA A 100 -4.10 16.81 -0.19
CA ALA A 100 -4.37 16.68 1.24
C ALA A 100 -5.15 15.38 1.56
N ALA A 101 -6.16 15.06 0.74
CA ALA A 101 -6.92 13.81 0.86
C ALA A 101 -6.06 12.59 0.51
N GLN A 102 -5.22 12.67 -0.54
CA GLN A 102 -4.28 11.60 -0.90
C GLN A 102 -3.30 11.29 0.23
N ARG A 103 -2.77 12.30 0.92
CA ARG A 103 -1.90 12.13 2.09
C ARG A 103 -2.65 11.51 3.26
N ARG A 104 -3.88 11.95 3.50
CA ARG A 104 -4.70 11.35 4.55
C ARG A 104 -4.97 9.87 4.30
N LEU A 105 -5.25 9.48 3.05
CA LEU A 105 -5.34 8.08 2.65
C LEU A 105 -4.04 7.32 2.89
N TYR A 106 -2.89 7.94 2.60
CA TYR A 106 -1.59 7.31 2.81
C TYR A 106 -1.32 7.06 4.31
N GLU A 107 -1.68 7.96 5.21
CA GLU A 107 -1.57 7.73 6.65
C GLU A 107 -2.34 6.49 7.09
N ILE A 108 -3.59 6.34 6.60
CA ILE A 108 -4.45 5.19 6.91
C ILE A 108 -3.87 3.92 6.27
N TYR A 109 -3.43 4.00 5.00
CA TYR A 109 -2.77 2.91 4.30
C TYR A 109 -1.53 2.40 5.03
N ALA A 110 -0.65 3.30 5.44
CA ALA A 110 0.59 2.94 6.14
C ALA A 110 0.32 2.24 7.50
N ALA A 111 -0.76 2.62 8.19
CA ALA A 111 -1.20 1.93 9.41
C ALA A 111 -1.72 0.53 9.08
N TRP A 112 -2.59 0.40 8.10
CA TRP A 112 -3.14 -0.87 7.64
C TRP A 112 -2.05 -1.82 7.14
N GLU A 113 -1.11 -1.32 6.33
CA GLU A 113 -0.01 -2.14 5.82
C GLU A 113 0.94 -2.60 6.93
N ARG A 114 1.20 -1.75 7.93
CA ARG A 114 2.01 -2.11 9.10
C ARG A 114 1.36 -3.24 9.89
N GLU A 115 0.05 -3.17 10.14
CA GLU A 115 -0.69 -4.23 10.81
C GLU A 115 -0.67 -5.53 9.99
N ARG A 116 -0.89 -5.43 8.68
CA ARG A 116 -0.83 -6.57 7.76
C ARG A 116 0.56 -7.22 7.76
N LYS A 117 1.61 -6.40 7.64
CA LYS A 117 2.99 -6.89 7.63
C LYS A 117 3.48 -7.41 8.98
N ALA A 118 2.87 -7.01 10.08
CA ALA A 118 3.28 -7.48 11.42
C ALA A 118 3.32 -9.01 11.54
N HIS A 119 2.48 -9.69 10.79
CA HIS A 119 2.37 -11.15 10.76
C HIS A 119 3.26 -11.85 9.71
N TYR A 120 4.02 -11.11 8.91
CA TYR A 120 4.94 -11.70 7.94
C TYR A 120 6.31 -11.95 8.55
N LEU A 121 6.96 -13.02 8.09
CA LEU A 121 8.35 -13.29 8.46
C LEU A 121 9.25 -12.22 7.85
N LYS A 122 10.08 -11.63 8.71
CA LYS A 122 11.15 -10.72 8.34
C LYS A 122 12.39 -11.49 7.92
N ASP A 123 12.77 -12.47 8.75
CA ASP A 123 13.88 -13.36 8.56
C ASP A 123 13.50 -14.77 9.01
N CYS A 124 14.03 -15.80 8.33
CA CYS A 124 13.92 -17.18 8.74
C CYS A 124 15.19 -17.93 8.37
N ILE A 125 15.88 -18.47 9.37
CA ILE A 125 17.13 -19.22 9.22
C ILE A 125 16.87 -20.65 9.64
N PHE A 126 17.29 -21.61 8.80
CA PHE A 126 17.20 -23.03 9.10
C PHE A 126 18.56 -23.57 9.50
N THR A 127 18.56 -24.49 10.45
CA THR A 127 19.76 -25.18 10.92
C THR A 127 19.48 -26.69 10.94
N ASP A 128 20.30 -27.45 10.22
CA ASP A 128 20.27 -28.91 10.22
C ASP A 128 21.46 -29.41 11.06
N GLU A 129 21.15 -29.86 12.26
CA GLU A 129 22.09 -30.56 13.12
C GLU A 129 21.67 -32.00 13.22
N PHE A 130 22.62 -32.90 13.20
CA PHE A 130 22.48 -34.38 13.21
C PHE A 130 21.09 -34.84 13.73
N MET A 131 20.19 -35.23 12.82
CA MET A 131 18.82 -35.69 13.07
C MET A 131 17.83 -34.64 13.61
N ARG A 132 18.16 -33.37 13.63
CA ARG A 132 17.25 -32.30 14.09
C ARG A 132 17.31 -31.10 13.15
N THR A 133 16.20 -30.84 12.51
CA THR A 133 16.00 -29.60 11.78
C THR A 133 15.29 -28.58 12.68
N SER A 134 15.81 -27.37 12.75
CA SER A 134 15.23 -26.27 13.52
C SER A 134 15.21 -24.99 12.70
N PHE A 135 14.38 -24.03 13.13
CA PHE A 135 14.37 -22.70 12.58
C PHE A 135 14.50 -21.64 13.66
N THR A 136 15.09 -20.51 13.28
CA THR A 136 15.05 -19.26 14.03
C THR A 136 14.42 -18.21 13.12
N CYS A 137 13.34 -17.57 13.55
CA CYS A 137 12.68 -16.55 12.76
C CYS A 137 12.19 -15.37 13.60
N GLU A 138 12.04 -14.23 12.94
CA GLU A 138 11.45 -13.00 13.48
C GLU A 138 10.38 -12.50 12.52
N THR A 139 9.23 -12.05 13.05
CA THR A 139 8.22 -11.36 12.25
C THR A 139 8.49 -9.86 12.21
N TYR A 140 7.89 -9.14 11.24
CA TYR A 140 7.93 -7.67 11.23
C TYR A 140 7.26 -7.05 12.46
N GLY A 141 6.34 -7.77 13.11
CA GLY A 141 5.72 -7.38 14.40
C GLY A 141 6.60 -7.63 15.63
N GLY A 142 7.79 -8.22 15.45
CA GLY A 142 8.74 -8.46 16.53
C GLY A 142 8.53 -9.76 17.30
N GLU A 143 7.61 -10.66 16.87
CA GLU A 143 7.54 -12.01 17.41
C GLU A 143 8.80 -12.80 17.01
N LYS A 144 9.39 -13.48 18.00
CA LYS A 144 10.63 -14.26 17.82
C LYS A 144 10.43 -15.70 18.18
N PHE A 145 10.99 -16.58 17.36
CA PHE A 145 11.02 -18.00 17.56
C PHE A 145 12.46 -18.47 17.39
N ASP A 146 13.12 -18.83 18.48
CA ASP A 146 14.54 -19.16 18.50
C ASP A 146 14.75 -20.67 18.56
N ASN A 147 15.48 -21.22 17.60
CA ASN A 147 15.93 -22.62 17.54
C ASN A 147 14.80 -23.63 17.78
N VAL A 148 13.66 -23.41 17.13
CA VAL A 148 12.47 -24.28 17.28
C VAL A 148 12.61 -25.50 16.40
N ALA A 149 12.66 -26.68 16.98
CA ALA A 149 12.67 -27.92 16.23
C ALA A 149 11.33 -28.17 15.54
N PHE A 150 11.39 -28.69 14.34
CA PHE A 150 10.22 -29.01 13.56
C PHE A 150 10.40 -30.24 12.68
N ARG A 151 9.30 -30.72 12.14
CA ARG A 151 9.27 -31.75 11.09
C ARG A 151 8.14 -31.43 10.11
N VAL A 152 8.33 -31.79 8.86
CA VAL A 152 7.27 -31.77 7.86
C VAL A 152 6.62 -33.18 7.82
N THR A 153 5.32 -33.23 7.99
CA THR A 153 4.55 -34.47 7.94
C THR A 153 4.38 -34.98 6.51
N MET A 154 3.98 -36.23 6.33
CA MET A 154 3.63 -36.78 5.01
C MET A 154 2.50 -36.05 4.31
N ARG A 155 1.70 -35.28 5.06
CA ARG A 155 0.63 -34.39 4.52
C ARG A 155 1.13 -33.03 4.12
N GLY A 156 2.42 -32.73 4.31
CA GLY A 156 3.02 -31.43 4.04
C GLY A 156 2.72 -30.37 5.10
N GLU A 157 2.39 -30.77 6.34
CA GLU A 157 2.13 -29.87 7.44
C GLU A 157 3.37 -29.69 8.32
N LEU A 158 3.62 -28.49 8.80
CA LEU A 158 4.70 -28.20 9.74
C LEU A 158 4.25 -28.53 11.18
N GLN A 159 4.94 -29.48 11.81
CA GLN A 159 4.79 -29.75 13.24
C GLN A 159 5.99 -29.21 14.00
N THR A 160 5.75 -28.40 15.02
CA THR A 160 6.75 -27.70 15.82
C THR A 160 6.72 -28.20 17.27
N GLU A 161 7.88 -28.19 17.95
CA GLU A 161 7.98 -28.60 19.36
C GLU A 161 7.29 -27.63 20.34
N ILE A 162 7.12 -26.36 19.94
CA ILE A 162 6.38 -25.34 20.68
C ILE A 162 5.18 -24.86 19.85
N PRO A 163 4.16 -24.27 20.48
CA PRO A 163 3.06 -23.67 19.75
C PRO A 163 3.54 -22.51 18.86
N VAL A 164 3.28 -22.61 17.57
CA VAL A 164 3.53 -21.55 16.58
C VAL A 164 2.21 -21.27 15.86
N PRO A 165 1.80 -20.01 15.64
CA PRO A 165 0.58 -19.67 14.93
C PRO A 165 0.57 -20.26 13.51
N ASP A 166 -0.61 -20.70 13.04
CA ASP A 166 -0.72 -21.38 11.74
C ASP A 166 -0.34 -20.50 10.55
N TYR A 167 -0.56 -19.19 10.65
CA TYR A 167 -0.15 -18.25 9.60
C TYR A 167 1.37 -18.13 9.49
N ILE A 168 2.11 -18.25 10.61
CA ILE A 168 3.57 -18.31 10.63
C ILE A 168 4.06 -19.67 10.11
N LYS A 169 3.45 -20.79 10.54
CA LYS A 169 3.80 -22.13 10.06
C LYS A 169 3.75 -22.25 8.54
N LYS A 170 2.75 -21.65 7.89
CA LYS A 170 2.65 -21.65 6.42
C LYS A 170 3.84 -20.97 5.78
N GLN A 171 4.23 -19.80 6.27
CA GLN A 171 5.35 -19.03 5.75
C GLN A 171 6.70 -19.74 5.99
N ILE A 172 6.88 -20.34 7.18
CA ILE A 172 8.06 -21.16 7.48
C ILE A 172 8.15 -22.34 6.51
N LEU A 173 7.03 -23.03 6.25
CA LEU A 173 7.00 -24.17 5.33
C LEU A 173 7.37 -23.76 3.89
N GLU A 174 6.91 -22.61 3.43
CA GLU A 174 7.28 -22.07 2.12
C GLU A 174 8.78 -21.72 2.06
N ALA A 175 9.29 -21.05 3.08
CA ALA A 175 10.71 -20.72 3.19
C ALA A 175 11.58 -21.99 3.26
N TYR A 176 11.13 -23.02 4.00
CA TYR A 176 11.85 -24.28 4.12
C TYR A 176 11.94 -25.05 2.79
N LYS A 177 10.88 -25.06 1.99
CA LYS A 177 10.92 -25.67 0.64
C LYS A 177 11.96 -25.00 -0.27
N LEU A 178 12.11 -23.68 -0.17
CA LEU A 178 13.15 -22.96 -0.92
C LEU A 178 14.54 -23.30 -0.41
N TYR A 179 14.72 -23.41 0.90
CA TYR A 179 15.96 -23.85 1.52
C TYR A 179 16.36 -25.26 1.09
N GLU A 180 15.44 -26.23 1.12
CA GLU A 180 15.69 -27.60 0.65
C GLU A 180 16.08 -27.62 -0.83
N ALA A 181 15.39 -26.86 -1.69
CA ALA A 181 15.69 -26.81 -3.11
C ALA A 181 17.11 -26.27 -3.38
N GLN A 182 17.55 -25.24 -2.66
CA GLN A 182 18.89 -24.68 -2.79
C GLN A 182 19.99 -25.66 -2.35
N ASN A 183 19.77 -26.38 -1.25
CA ASN A 183 20.76 -27.37 -0.75
C ASN A 183 20.82 -28.66 -1.58
N MET A 184 19.75 -29.00 -2.33
CA MET A 184 19.78 -30.14 -3.25
C MET A 184 20.63 -29.83 -4.50
N ASP A 185 20.64 -28.60 -4.99
CA ASP A 185 21.44 -28.22 -6.17
C ASP A 185 22.95 -28.22 -5.86
N GLU A 186 23.37 -27.87 -4.63
CA GLU A 186 24.78 -27.91 -4.21
C GLU A 186 25.36 -29.31 -4.09
N THR A 187 24.51 -30.34 -3.89
CA THR A 187 24.97 -31.75 -3.75
C THR A 187 25.13 -32.47 -5.09
N ILE A 188 24.80 -31.86 -6.22
CA ILE A 188 24.91 -32.47 -7.56
C ILE A 188 26.20 -32.06 -8.29
N GLU A 189 26.95 -31.09 -7.79
CA GLU A 189 28.17 -30.57 -8.45
C GLU A 189 29.49 -31.20 -7.92
N ASP A 190 29.45 -32.17 -6.99
CA ASP A 190 30.59 -33.01 -6.53
C ASP A 190 30.51 -34.43 -7.10
#